data_0609725bcf9dfc332b231cfe138751ed
#
_entry.id   0609725bcf9dfc332b231cfe138751ed
#
_cell.length_a   1.000
_cell.length_b   1.000
_cell.length_c   1.000
_cell.angle_alpha   90.00
_cell.angle_beta   90.00
_cell.angle_gamma   90.00
#
_symmetry.space_group_name_H-M   'P 1'
#
loop_
_entity.id
_entity.type
_entity.pdbx_description
1 polymer ?
#
loop_
_entity_poly.entity_id
_entity_poly.type
_entity_poly.pdbx_seq_one_letter_code
_entity_poly.pdbx_strand_id
1 'polypeptide(L)'
;MGGCGIAPKSFRAIRHPAPLVRARSVGLSERLPDSQAIPALVDRLNDPDPVVRLTANQELKRRTGQDFGFIPWEEPRVRAGAVSRWKSWLA
;
A
#
# COMPACT_ATOMS: atom_id res chain seq x y z
N MET A 1 -20.41 -16.98 -0.44
CA MET A 1 -20.11 -16.83 -0.76
C MET A 1 -20.09 -16.21 -1.60
N GLY A 2 -20.22 -16.46 -1.81
CA GLY A 2 -19.91 -16.08 -2.76
C GLY A 2 -20.19 -14.87 -3.37
N GLY A 3 -21.15 -14.44 -3.35
CA GLY A 3 -21.52 -13.28 -4.07
C GLY A 3 -20.54 -12.18 -4.05
N CYS A 4 -19.60 -12.29 -3.18
CA CYS A 4 -18.67 -11.22 -3.09
C CYS A 4 -17.47 -11.43 -3.96
N GLY A 5 -17.63 -11.50 -5.24
CA GLY A 5 -16.52 -11.62 -6.14
C GLY A 5 -15.47 -10.55 -5.97
N ILE A 6 -15.77 -9.47 -5.24
CA ILE A 6 -14.83 -8.39 -5.01
C ILE A 6 -13.91 -8.63 -3.82
N ALA A 7 -14.16 -9.63 -2.99
CA ALA A 7 -13.30 -9.90 -1.85
C ALA A 7 -11.98 -10.50 -2.32
N PRO A 8 -10.83 -9.89 -2.02
CA PRO A 8 -9.55 -10.43 -2.45
C PRO A 8 -9.24 -11.72 -1.70
N LYS A 9 -8.70 -12.70 -2.42
CA LYS A 9 -8.31 -13.98 -1.83
C LYS A 9 -6.80 -14.08 -1.63
N SER A 10 -6.06 -13.15 -2.19
CA SER A 10 -4.62 -13.16 -2.06
C SER A 10 -4.06 -11.74 -2.20
N PHE A 11 -2.83 -11.56 -1.76
CA PHE A 11 -2.16 -10.28 -1.88
C PHE A 11 -1.93 -9.86 -3.33
N ARG A 12 -2.03 -10.77 -4.27
CA ARG A 12 -1.93 -10.43 -5.70
C ARG A 12 -2.97 -9.41 -6.11
N ALA A 13 -4.10 -9.37 -5.42
CA ALA A 13 -5.16 -8.41 -5.69
C ALA A 13 -4.74 -6.97 -5.44
N ILE A 14 -3.56 -6.73 -4.91
CA ILE A 14 -3.03 -5.38 -4.75
C ILE A 14 -2.83 -4.68 -6.11
N ARG A 15 -2.87 -5.43 -7.20
CA ARG A 15 -2.80 -4.87 -8.55
C ARG A 15 -4.13 -4.90 -9.29
N HIS A 16 -5.20 -5.24 -8.58
CA HIS A 16 -6.53 -5.33 -9.19
C HIS A 16 -6.97 -3.97 -9.73
N PRO A 17 -7.72 -3.91 -10.85
CA PRO A 17 -8.20 -2.64 -11.39
C PRO A 17 -9.10 -1.85 -10.46
N ALA A 18 -9.88 -2.52 -9.60
CA ALA A 18 -10.79 -1.85 -8.69
C ALA A 18 -10.06 -1.36 -7.44
N PRO A 19 -10.13 -0.05 -7.12
CA PRO A 19 -9.41 0.49 -5.96
C PRO A 19 -9.80 -0.17 -4.65
N LEU A 20 -11.08 -0.47 -4.46
CA LEU A 20 -11.53 -1.08 -3.21
C LEU A 20 -10.90 -2.45 -3.00
N VAL A 21 -10.72 -3.21 -4.07
CA VAL A 21 -10.07 -4.52 -3.99
C VAL A 21 -8.60 -4.34 -3.65
N ARG A 22 -7.93 -3.37 -4.27
CA ARG A 22 -6.53 -3.07 -3.92
C ARG A 22 -6.38 -2.68 -2.46
N ALA A 23 -7.25 -1.81 -1.97
CA ALA A 23 -7.20 -1.38 -0.57
C ALA A 23 -7.38 -2.55 0.39
N ARG A 24 -8.32 -3.42 0.10
CA ARG A 24 -8.56 -4.59 0.95
C ARG A 24 -7.41 -5.57 0.92
N SER A 25 -6.74 -5.70 -0.23
CA SER A 25 -5.63 -6.65 -0.36
C SER A 25 -4.44 -6.24 0.51
N VAL A 26 -4.32 -4.96 0.84
CA VAL A 26 -3.26 -4.49 1.74
C VAL A 26 -3.30 -5.25 3.07
N GLY A 27 -4.50 -5.54 3.58
CA GLY A 27 -4.64 -6.29 4.83
C GLY A 27 -4.10 -7.70 4.76
N LEU A 28 -3.99 -8.26 3.57
CA LEU A 28 -3.46 -9.61 3.39
C LEU A 28 -1.94 -9.66 3.45
N SER A 29 -1.29 -8.50 3.48
CA SER A 29 0.16 -8.42 3.57
C SER A 29 0.69 -9.03 4.87
N GLU A 30 -0.13 -9.13 5.91
CA GLU A 30 0.27 -9.69 7.19
C GLU A 30 0.83 -11.10 7.08
N ARG A 31 0.39 -11.83 6.07
CA ARG A 31 0.79 -13.22 5.87
C ARG A 31 2.10 -13.36 5.09
N LEU A 32 2.68 -12.23 4.68
CA LEU A 32 3.87 -12.24 3.84
C LEU A 32 5.07 -11.71 4.60
N PRO A 33 6.27 -12.20 4.27
CA PRO A 33 7.48 -11.64 4.84
C PRO A 33 7.71 -10.22 4.33
N ASP A 34 8.44 -9.43 5.10
CA ASP A 34 8.72 -8.03 4.78
C ASP A 34 9.36 -7.88 3.40
N SER A 35 10.24 -8.80 3.03
CA SER A 35 10.93 -8.74 1.75
C SER A 35 9.98 -8.73 0.55
N GLN A 36 8.79 -9.30 0.71
CA GLN A 36 7.78 -9.30 -0.35
C GLN A 36 6.75 -8.19 -0.15
N ALA A 37 6.33 -7.98 1.07
CA ALA A 37 5.23 -7.07 1.37
C ALA A 37 5.65 -5.61 1.25
N ILE A 38 6.80 -5.24 1.80
CA ILE A 38 7.18 -3.82 1.89
C ILE A 38 7.37 -3.19 0.52
N PRO A 39 8.11 -3.79 -0.43
CA PRO A 39 8.23 -3.17 -1.76
C PRO A 39 6.88 -2.98 -2.46
N ALA A 40 5.98 -3.94 -2.33
CA ALA A 40 4.65 -3.84 -2.95
C ALA A 40 3.82 -2.74 -2.31
N LEU A 41 3.92 -2.58 -1.00
CA LEU A 41 3.21 -1.53 -0.29
C LEU A 41 3.76 -0.14 -0.64
N VAL A 42 5.08 -0.02 -0.77
CA VAL A 42 5.68 1.25 -1.20
C VAL A 42 5.18 1.64 -2.59
N ASP A 43 5.02 0.67 -3.50
CA ASP A 43 4.44 0.92 -4.80
C ASP A 43 3.02 1.50 -4.69
N ARG A 44 2.24 1.04 -3.73
CA ARG A 44 0.87 1.53 -3.56
C ARG A 44 0.80 2.92 -2.96
N LEU A 45 1.89 3.48 -2.50
CA LEU A 45 1.92 4.91 -2.13
C LEU A 45 1.75 5.82 -3.34
N ASN A 46 2.00 5.30 -4.55
CA ASN A 46 1.75 6.02 -5.79
C ASN A 46 0.42 5.64 -6.44
N ASP A 47 -0.42 4.88 -5.75
CA ASP A 47 -1.70 4.48 -6.29
C ASP A 47 -2.54 5.71 -6.64
N PRO A 48 -3.29 5.68 -7.76
CA PRO A 48 -4.16 6.80 -8.11
C PRO A 48 -5.29 7.03 -7.11
N ASP A 49 -5.67 6.03 -6.33
CA ASP A 49 -6.75 6.15 -5.36
C ASP A 49 -6.24 6.50 -3.97
N PRO A 50 -6.74 7.57 -3.34
CA PRO A 50 -6.24 8.00 -2.03
C PRO A 50 -6.50 7.00 -0.91
N VAL A 51 -7.57 6.21 -0.99
CA VAL A 51 -7.84 5.20 0.04
C VAL A 51 -6.79 4.09 -0.02
N VAL A 52 -6.39 3.69 -1.22
CA VAL A 52 -5.31 2.70 -1.37
C VAL A 52 -4.01 3.26 -0.81
N ARG A 53 -3.70 4.53 -1.12
CA ARG A 53 -2.51 5.18 -0.57
C ARG A 53 -2.53 5.22 0.95
N LEU A 54 -3.69 5.55 1.53
CA LEU A 54 -3.84 5.61 2.98
C LEU A 54 -3.60 4.25 3.63
N THR A 55 -4.24 3.21 3.11
CA THR A 55 -4.09 1.87 3.70
C THR A 55 -2.67 1.34 3.56
N ALA A 56 -2.02 1.60 2.43
CA ALA A 56 -0.64 1.19 2.23
C ALA A 56 0.29 1.89 3.21
N ASN A 57 0.10 3.20 3.42
CA ASN A 57 0.92 3.96 4.35
C ASN A 57 0.74 3.46 5.79
N GLN A 58 -0.50 3.21 6.19
CA GLN A 58 -0.78 2.71 7.52
C GLN A 58 -0.13 1.34 7.76
N GLU A 59 -0.21 0.47 6.78
CA GLU A 59 0.38 -0.85 6.90
C GLU A 59 1.91 -0.79 6.94
N LEU A 60 2.52 0.08 6.14
CA LEU A 60 3.96 0.28 6.17
C LEU A 60 4.42 0.77 7.54
N LYS A 61 3.73 1.74 8.11
CA LYS A 61 4.07 2.26 9.44
C LYS A 61 3.93 1.18 10.51
N ARG A 62 2.86 0.41 10.45
CA ARG A 62 2.64 -0.67 11.40
C ARG A 62 3.75 -1.73 11.33
N ARG A 63 4.14 -2.08 10.11
CA ARG A 63 5.13 -3.14 9.86
C ARG A 63 6.54 -2.74 10.22
N THR A 64 6.91 -1.50 9.93
CA THR A 64 8.30 -1.05 10.02
C THR A 64 8.59 -0.16 11.21
N GLY A 65 7.57 0.45 11.78
CA GLY A 65 7.75 1.48 12.80
C GLY A 65 8.29 2.78 12.24
N GLN A 66 8.45 2.90 10.92
CA GLN A 66 8.97 4.11 10.29
C GLN A 66 7.85 5.01 9.80
N ASP A 67 8.11 6.31 9.82
CA ASP A 67 7.20 7.31 9.29
C ASP A 67 8.02 8.35 8.56
N PHE A 68 7.80 8.48 7.24
CA PHE A 68 8.55 9.41 6.42
C PHE A 68 7.71 10.63 6.01
N GLY A 69 6.64 10.89 6.73
CA GLY A 69 5.82 12.07 6.50
C GLY A 69 4.91 11.97 5.28
N PHE A 70 4.61 10.76 4.82
CA PHE A 70 3.69 10.58 3.70
C PHE A 70 2.28 10.96 4.10
N ILE A 71 1.65 11.83 3.29
CA ILE A 71 0.26 12.24 3.49
C ILE A 71 -0.52 11.84 2.24
N PRO A 72 -1.45 10.87 2.36
CA PRO A 72 -2.08 10.25 1.19
C PRO A 72 -2.82 11.20 0.26
N TRP A 73 -3.34 12.32 0.79
CA TRP A 73 -4.15 13.25 0.01
C TRP A 73 -3.38 14.50 -0.45
N GLU A 74 -2.08 14.55 -0.21
CA GLU A 74 -1.27 15.65 -0.69
C GLU A 74 -1.06 15.57 -2.20
N GLU A 75 -0.57 16.66 -2.79
CA GLU A 75 -0.24 16.70 -4.20
C GLU A 75 0.81 15.67 -4.55
N PRO A 76 0.79 15.17 -5.80
CA PRO A 76 1.77 14.16 -6.22
C PRO A 76 3.22 14.55 -5.97
N ARG A 77 3.57 15.82 -6.17
CA ARG A 77 4.92 16.31 -5.95
C ARG A 77 5.35 16.15 -4.49
N VAL A 78 4.46 16.48 -3.57
CA VAL A 78 4.74 16.38 -2.14
C VAL A 78 4.84 14.91 -1.74
N ARG A 79 3.93 14.08 -2.24
CA ARG A 79 3.95 12.65 -1.94
C ARG A 79 5.22 12.00 -2.46
N ALA A 80 5.71 12.44 -3.62
CA ALA A 80 6.91 11.87 -4.23
C ALA A 80 8.12 11.97 -3.31
N GLY A 81 8.24 13.05 -2.55
CA GLY A 81 9.33 13.21 -1.59
C GLY A 81 9.33 12.12 -0.54
N ALA A 82 8.17 11.84 0.04
CA ALA A 82 8.05 10.77 1.04
C ALA A 82 8.29 9.39 0.43
N VAL A 83 7.76 9.16 -0.77
CA VAL A 83 7.99 7.90 -1.47
C VAL A 83 9.48 7.68 -1.72
N SER A 84 10.17 8.74 -2.10
CA SER A 84 11.62 8.68 -2.31
C SER A 84 12.35 8.28 -1.03
N ARG A 85 11.94 8.84 0.10
CA ARG A 85 12.52 8.47 1.39
C ARG A 85 12.26 6.99 1.73
N TRP A 86 11.07 6.49 1.45
CA TRP A 86 10.78 5.07 1.62
C TRP A 86 11.69 4.20 0.77
N LYS A 87 11.87 4.58 -0.50
CA LYS A 87 12.72 3.82 -1.42
C LYS A 87 14.19 3.82 -0.98
N SER A 88 14.67 4.96 -0.48
CA SER A 88 16.02 5.03 0.06
C SER A 88 16.20 4.14 1.28
N TRP A 89 15.20 4.07 2.12
CA TRP A 89 15.23 3.21 3.31
C TRP A 89 15.27 1.73 2.94
N LEU A 90 14.59 1.37 1.85
CA LEU A 90 14.58 -0.02 1.36
C LEU A 90 15.91 -0.45 0.76
N ALA A 91 16.67 0.48 0.23
CA ALA A 91 17.89 0.17 -0.51
C ALA A 91 19.02 -0.36 0.41
#